data_98a8d1feee7be4fa9883f79a2ec66a5f
#
_entry.id   98a8d1feee7be4fa9883f79a2ec66a5f
#
_cell.length_a   1.000
_cell.length_b   1.000
_cell.length_c   1.000
_cell.angle_alpha   90.00
_cell.angle_beta   90.00
_cell.angle_gamma   90.00
#
_symmetry.space_group_name_H-M   'P 1'
#
loop_
_entity.id
_entity.type
_entity.pdbx_description
1 polymer ?
#
loop_
_entity_poly.entity_id
_entity_poly.type
_entity_poly.pdbx_seq_one_letter_code
_entity_poly.pdbx_strand_id
1 'polypeptide(L)'
;ADALARECNNPWAAAYVRTILQKEPDIMEKTFLGKSGDLTWYRCTTKKALPKEGHTLAELPMAKVFNETGIGTMNTSLGDIDKNAMLSFRSSSYGSTSHALANQNAFNTFYGGKAIFYSSGHRTGFTDDHCMYSYRNTRAHNSILVNGMTQKIGTEGYGWIPRWYEGEKIAYMVGDASNAYGKVTSPLWLKRGKLS
;
A
#
# COMPACT_ATOMS: atom_id res chain seq x y z
N ALA A 1 2.27 -1.82 15.04
CA ALA A 1 1.50 -2.95 15.60
C ALA A 1 1.91 -3.23 17.04
N ASP A 2 3.20 -3.40 17.33
CA ASP A 2 3.69 -3.76 18.67
C ASP A 2 3.25 -2.77 19.77
N ALA A 3 3.47 -1.47 19.56
CA ALA A 3 3.01 -0.43 20.50
C ALA A 3 1.48 -0.43 20.65
N LEU A 4 0.73 -0.57 19.57
CA LEU A 4 -0.73 -0.64 19.62
C LEU A 4 -1.21 -1.87 20.43
N ALA A 5 -0.54 -3.01 20.23
CA ALA A 5 -0.86 -4.21 20.97
C ALA A 5 -0.66 -4.03 22.49
N ARG A 6 0.48 -3.49 22.90
CA ARG A 6 0.86 -3.38 24.32
C ARG A 6 0.22 -2.20 25.04
N GLU A 7 0.22 -1.02 24.43
CA GLU A 7 -0.27 0.20 25.09
C GLU A 7 -1.79 0.30 25.06
N CYS A 8 -2.42 -0.12 23.95
CA CYS A 8 -3.87 -0.07 23.79
C CYS A 8 -4.55 -1.43 24.09
N ASN A 9 -3.79 -2.42 24.52
CA ASN A 9 -4.29 -3.79 24.75
C ASN A 9 -5.09 -4.33 23.54
N ASN A 10 -4.59 -4.04 22.31
CA ASN A 10 -5.29 -4.40 21.09
C ASN A 10 -4.98 -5.84 20.68
N PRO A 11 -5.97 -6.75 20.72
CA PRO A 11 -5.75 -8.18 20.49
C PRO A 11 -5.42 -8.50 19.02
N TRP A 12 -5.93 -7.74 18.08
CA TRP A 12 -5.66 -7.91 16.65
C TRP A 12 -4.22 -7.53 16.29
N ALA A 13 -3.76 -6.41 16.85
CA ALA A 13 -2.37 -6.01 16.72
C ALA A 13 -1.42 -7.03 17.36
N ALA A 14 -1.81 -7.62 18.48
CA ALA A 14 -1.05 -8.68 19.14
C ALA A 14 -1.01 -9.97 18.31
N ALA A 15 -2.13 -10.36 17.69
CA ALA A 15 -2.19 -11.49 16.76
C ALA A 15 -1.24 -11.29 15.57
N TYR A 16 -1.24 -10.10 14.99
CA TYR A 16 -0.34 -9.74 13.89
C TYR A 16 1.14 -9.83 14.31
N VAL A 17 1.50 -9.27 15.47
CA VAL A 17 2.87 -9.33 15.99
C VAL A 17 3.30 -10.77 16.22
N ARG A 18 2.46 -11.62 16.82
CA ARG A 18 2.75 -13.04 17.03
C ARG A 18 2.98 -13.78 15.71
N THR A 19 2.13 -13.55 14.71
CA THR A 19 2.27 -14.17 13.39
C THR A 19 3.62 -13.82 12.74
N ILE A 20 4.05 -12.57 12.84
CA ILE A 20 5.35 -12.14 12.32
C ILE A 20 6.49 -12.80 13.09
N LEU A 21 6.44 -12.78 14.42
CA LEU A 21 7.49 -13.36 15.26
C LEU A 21 7.62 -14.88 15.11
N GLN A 22 6.54 -15.58 14.77
CA GLN A 22 6.59 -17.01 14.45
C GLN A 22 7.36 -17.27 13.15
N LYS A 23 7.23 -16.41 12.14
CA LYS A 23 7.90 -16.57 10.85
C LYS A 23 9.34 -16.03 10.84
N GLU A 24 9.53 -14.92 11.50
CA GLU A 24 10.82 -14.22 11.59
C GLU A 24 11.10 -13.82 13.04
N PRO A 25 11.58 -14.74 13.88
CA PRO A 25 11.86 -14.45 15.30
C PRO A 25 12.79 -13.27 15.49
N ASP A 26 13.78 -13.10 14.60
CA ASP A 26 14.81 -12.07 14.67
C ASP A 26 14.38 -10.73 14.03
N ILE A 27 13.15 -10.62 13.51
CA ILE A 27 12.74 -9.41 12.78
C ILE A 27 12.82 -8.17 13.67
N MET A 28 12.59 -8.35 14.96
CA MET A 28 12.67 -7.27 15.93
C MET A 28 14.10 -6.74 16.09
N GLU A 29 15.09 -7.61 16.05
CA GLU A 29 16.51 -7.24 16.10
C GLU A 29 16.96 -6.62 14.78
N LYS A 30 16.59 -7.22 13.66
CA LYS A 30 16.91 -6.72 12.31
C LYS A 30 16.33 -5.34 12.03
N THR A 31 15.10 -5.06 12.49
CA THR A 31 14.45 -3.75 12.34
C THR A 31 14.92 -2.73 13.36
N PHE A 32 15.47 -3.18 14.47
CA PHE A 32 15.99 -2.34 15.55
C PHE A 32 17.19 -1.50 15.13
N LEU A 33 18.05 -2.04 14.29
CA LEU A 33 19.20 -1.34 13.70
C LEU A 33 18.79 -0.44 12.52
N GLY A 34 17.53 -0.42 12.13
CA GLY A 34 16.98 0.45 11.10
C GLY A 34 16.79 1.88 11.58
N LYS A 35 16.56 2.77 10.63
CA LYS A 35 16.51 4.24 10.78
C LYS A 35 15.40 4.82 11.68
N SER A 36 14.62 4.04 12.40
CA SER A 36 13.52 4.53 13.25
C SER A 36 13.86 4.39 14.74
N GLY A 37 14.72 5.26 15.22
CA GLY A 37 15.14 5.32 16.63
C GLY A 37 14.00 5.36 17.66
N ASP A 38 12.85 5.91 17.29
CA ASP A 38 11.68 6.04 18.16
C ASP A 38 11.09 4.70 18.61
N LEU A 39 11.03 3.71 17.72
CA LEU A 39 10.58 2.37 18.08
C LEU A 39 11.58 1.60 18.91
N THR A 40 12.86 1.90 18.74
CA THR A 40 13.95 1.35 19.55
C THR A 40 13.80 1.77 20.99
N TRP A 41 13.65 3.07 21.24
CA TRP A 41 13.45 3.60 22.59
C TRP A 41 12.24 2.98 23.27
N TYR A 42 11.10 2.94 22.57
CA TYR A 42 9.87 2.33 23.08
C TYR A 42 10.08 0.88 23.52
N ARG A 43 10.73 0.06 22.72
CA ARG A 43 10.98 -1.35 23.03
C ARG A 43 11.92 -1.55 24.21
N CYS A 44 12.91 -0.69 24.35
CA CYS A 44 13.84 -0.73 25.49
C CYS A 44 13.15 -0.31 26.80
N THR A 45 12.13 0.52 26.74
CA THR A 45 11.49 1.11 27.91
C THR A 45 10.17 0.46 28.30
N THR A 46 9.45 -0.15 27.36
CA THR A 46 8.15 -0.78 27.68
C THR A 46 8.33 -2.02 28.52
N LYS A 47 7.57 -2.09 29.62
CA LYS A 47 7.45 -3.27 30.48
C LYS A 47 6.16 -4.04 30.24
N LYS A 48 5.30 -3.57 29.34
CA LYS A 48 4.02 -4.18 29.06
C LYS A 48 4.19 -5.42 28.19
N ALA A 49 3.63 -6.54 28.63
CA ALA A 49 3.59 -7.76 27.86
C ALA A 49 2.64 -7.64 26.66
N LEU A 50 2.84 -8.46 25.64
CA LEU A 50 1.82 -8.64 24.61
C LEU A 50 0.56 -9.25 25.25
N PRO A 51 -0.65 -8.77 24.87
CA PRO A 51 -1.89 -9.38 25.31
C PRO A 51 -1.87 -10.88 25.06
N LYS A 52 -2.20 -11.65 26.09
CA LYS A 52 -2.39 -13.09 25.96
C LYS A 52 -3.63 -13.31 25.11
N GLU A 53 -3.61 -14.34 24.34
CA GLU A 53 -4.53 -14.86 23.35
C GLU A 53 -5.97 -14.34 23.33
N GLY A 54 -6.61 -14.39 22.20
CA GLY A 54 -8.01 -14.04 22.02
C GLY A 54 -8.46 -13.98 20.57
N HIS A 55 -7.59 -13.56 19.66
CA HIS A 55 -7.95 -13.41 18.25
C HIS A 55 -6.87 -13.95 17.32
N THR A 56 -7.31 -14.40 16.14
CA THR A 56 -6.43 -14.82 15.05
C THR A 56 -6.67 -13.92 13.84
N LEU A 57 -5.68 -13.78 12.97
CA LEU A 57 -5.84 -13.01 11.74
C LEU A 57 -6.90 -13.61 10.79
N ALA A 58 -7.23 -14.90 10.95
CA ALA A 58 -8.26 -15.57 10.17
C ALA A 58 -9.67 -15.01 10.42
N GLU A 59 -9.89 -14.35 11.54
CA GLU A 59 -11.19 -13.75 11.89
C GLU A 59 -11.37 -12.33 11.30
N LEU A 60 -10.31 -11.76 10.72
CA LEU A 60 -10.39 -10.44 10.10
C LEU A 60 -11.09 -10.52 8.74
N PRO A 61 -11.77 -9.44 8.32
CA PRO A 61 -12.36 -9.34 7.00
C PRO A 61 -11.34 -9.62 5.90
N MET A 62 -11.71 -10.41 4.90
CA MET A 62 -10.84 -10.73 3.77
C MET A 62 -10.69 -9.56 2.80
N ALA A 63 -11.62 -8.63 2.80
CA ALA A 63 -11.51 -7.39 2.03
C ALA A 63 -11.73 -6.18 2.94
N LYS A 64 -10.98 -5.12 2.69
CA LYS A 64 -11.15 -3.84 3.40
C LYS A 64 -10.74 -2.68 2.52
N VAL A 65 -11.55 -1.64 2.54
CA VAL A 65 -11.24 -0.34 1.94
C VAL A 65 -11.07 0.70 3.04
N PHE A 66 -9.98 1.44 2.95
CA PHE A 66 -9.67 2.60 3.77
C PHE A 66 -9.99 3.84 2.93
N ASN A 67 -11.23 4.29 2.98
CA ASN A 67 -11.77 5.35 2.10
C ASN A 67 -10.95 6.63 2.18
N GLU A 68 -10.54 7.03 3.37
CA GLU A 68 -9.78 8.27 3.59
C GLU A 68 -8.42 8.27 2.86
N THR A 69 -7.80 7.11 2.74
CA THR A 69 -6.52 6.98 2.03
C THR A 69 -6.67 6.52 0.59
N GLY A 70 -7.83 6.00 0.22
CA GLY A 70 -8.10 5.42 -1.09
C GLY A 70 -7.28 4.14 -1.34
N ILE A 71 -7.11 3.33 -0.30
CA ILE A 71 -6.41 2.04 -0.39
C ILE A 71 -7.39 0.93 -0.04
N GLY A 72 -7.43 -0.10 -0.86
CA GLY A 72 -8.17 -1.31 -0.60
C GLY A 72 -7.28 -2.54 -0.63
N THR A 73 -7.64 -3.55 0.14
CA THR A 73 -6.97 -4.84 0.16
C THR A 73 -7.97 -5.97 0.06
N MET A 74 -7.63 -7.02 -0.66
CA MET A 74 -8.36 -8.29 -0.70
C MET A 74 -7.39 -9.43 -0.45
N ASN A 75 -7.82 -10.42 0.30
CA ASN A 75 -7.03 -11.57 0.69
C ASN A 75 -7.86 -12.85 0.52
N THR A 76 -7.19 -13.98 0.33
CA THR A 76 -7.85 -15.31 0.31
C THR A 76 -7.70 -16.04 1.63
N SER A 77 -6.67 -15.73 2.42
CA SER A 77 -6.42 -16.36 3.72
C SER A 77 -5.50 -15.50 4.58
N LEU A 78 -6.03 -14.78 5.53
CA LEU A 78 -5.22 -14.04 6.51
C LEU A 78 -4.65 -14.92 7.62
N GLY A 79 -5.24 -16.10 7.84
CA GLY A 79 -4.77 -17.08 8.82
C GLY A 79 -3.59 -17.92 8.33
N ASP A 80 -3.40 -18.04 7.01
CA ASP A 80 -2.32 -18.79 6.39
C ASP A 80 -1.62 -17.95 5.32
N ILE A 81 -0.58 -17.23 5.73
CA ILE A 81 0.14 -16.30 4.85
C ILE A 81 0.78 -17.03 3.65
N ASP A 82 1.19 -18.27 3.81
CA ASP A 82 1.87 -19.04 2.75
C ASP A 82 0.91 -19.43 1.62
N LYS A 83 -0.38 -19.49 1.91
CA LYS A 83 -1.45 -19.74 0.94
C LYS A 83 -2.27 -18.49 0.59
N ASN A 84 -1.93 -17.36 1.18
CA ASN A 84 -2.66 -16.13 0.93
C ASN A 84 -2.33 -15.56 -0.45
N ALA A 85 -3.35 -15.42 -1.28
CA ALA A 85 -3.32 -14.51 -2.42
C ALA A 85 -3.84 -13.15 -1.96
N MET A 86 -3.03 -12.12 -2.11
CA MET A 86 -3.36 -10.75 -1.72
C MET A 86 -3.39 -9.86 -2.95
N LEU A 87 -4.39 -8.98 -3.01
CA LEU A 87 -4.41 -7.84 -3.92
C LEU A 87 -4.47 -6.57 -3.08
N SER A 88 -3.59 -5.61 -3.37
CA SER A 88 -3.74 -4.23 -2.93
C SER A 88 -4.14 -3.35 -4.10
N PHE A 89 -5.04 -2.42 -3.88
CA PHE A 89 -5.59 -1.52 -4.88
C PHE A 89 -5.55 -0.09 -4.35
N ARG A 90 -5.17 0.86 -5.20
CA ARG A 90 -5.11 2.26 -4.83
C ARG A 90 -5.90 3.13 -5.78
N SER A 91 -6.82 3.93 -5.23
CA SER A 91 -7.48 5.05 -5.91
C SER A 91 -7.74 6.14 -4.86
N SER A 92 -6.85 7.12 -4.79
CA SER A 92 -6.74 8.05 -3.66
C SER A 92 -7.20 9.45 -4.03
N SER A 93 -7.95 10.08 -3.14
CA SER A 93 -8.41 11.46 -3.25
C SER A 93 -7.29 12.50 -3.16
N TYR A 94 -6.10 12.11 -2.73
CA TYR A 94 -4.97 13.02 -2.54
C TYR A 94 -4.09 13.21 -3.78
N GLY A 95 -4.45 12.58 -4.90
CA GLY A 95 -3.66 12.68 -6.12
C GLY A 95 -2.26 12.09 -5.99
N SER A 96 -1.28 12.76 -6.61
CA SER A 96 0.14 12.33 -6.64
C SER A 96 1.08 13.45 -6.20
N THR A 97 0.80 14.07 -5.05
CA THR A 97 1.65 15.11 -4.44
C THR A 97 2.76 14.50 -3.58
N SER A 98 3.83 15.28 -3.37
CA SER A 98 4.96 14.87 -2.53
C SER A 98 5.51 13.51 -2.94
N HIS A 99 5.50 12.53 -2.06
CA HIS A 99 5.98 11.17 -2.31
C HIS A 99 4.97 10.26 -3.02
N ALA A 100 3.72 10.71 -3.22
CA ALA A 100 2.71 9.93 -3.90
C ALA A 100 3.00 9.84 -5.41
N LEU A 101 2.54 8.76 -6.02
CA LEU A 101 2.81 8.40 -7.39
C LEU A 101 1.55 8.60 -8.25
N ALA A 102 1.72 8.82 -9.56
CA ALA A 102 0.62 8.90 -10.51
C ALA A 102 0.09 7.50 -10.85
N ASN A 103 -0.51 6.84 -9.88
CA ASN A 103 -0.89 5.44 -9.92
C ASN A 103 -2.32 5.17 -9.41
N GLN A 104 -3.26 6.03 -9.79
CA GLN A 104 -4.67 5.77 -9.52
C GLN A 104 -5.13 4.52 -10.26
N ASN A 105 -5.99 3.73 -9.60
CA ASN A 105 -6.43 2.42 -10.04
C ASN A 105 -5.27 1.43 -10.30
N ALA A 106 -4.13 1.64 -9.65
CA ALA A 106 -3.06 0.67 -9.67
C ALA A 106 -3.31 -0.45 -8.68
N PHE A 107 -2.86 -1.64 -9.03
CA PHE A 107 -2.92 -2.80 -8.17
C PHE A 107 -1.55 -3.48 -8.04
N ASN A 108 -1.36 -4.18 -6.94
CA ASN A 108 -0.26 -5.11 -6.75
C ASN A 108 -0.83 -6.43 -6.25
N THR A 109 -0.25 -7.54 -6.66
CA THR A 109 -0.65 -8.87 -6.20
C THR A 109 0.53 -9.64 -5.62
N PHE A 110 0.22 -10.44 -4.62
CA PHE A 110 1.17 -11.27 -3.90
C PHE A 110 0.57 -12.66 -3.70
N TYR A 111 1.41 -13.67 -3.64
CA TYR A 111 1.04 -15.01 -3.22
C TYR A 111 2.12 -15.59 -2.31
N GLY A 112 1.72 -16.12 -1.16
CA GLY A 112 2.65 -16.65 -0.18
C GLY A 112 3.75 -15.66 0.22
N GLY A 113 3.43 -14.36 0.32
CA GLY A 113 4.37 -13.29 0.61
C GLY A 113 5.27 -12.87 -0.56
N LYS A 114 5.18 -13.53 -1.73
CA LYS A 114 5.97 -13.20 -2.93
C LYS A 114 5.19 -12.29 -3.86
N ALA A 115 5.84 -11.24 -4.34
CA ALA A 115 5.26 -10.34 -5.34
C ALA A 115 5.07 -11.04 -6.68
N ILE A 116 3.88 -10.89 -7.30
CA ILE A 116 3.56 -11.42 -8.63
C ILE A 116 3.44 -10.26 -9.62
N PHE A 117 2.48 -9.37 -9.43
CA PHE A 117 2.38 -8.11 -10.14
C PHE A 117 2.75 -7.00 -9.18
N TYR A 118 3.79 -6.26 -9.50
CA TYR A 118 4.39 -5.28 -8.62
C TYR A 118 4.85 -4.05 -9.39
N SER A 119 4.89 -2.90 -8.76
CA SER A 119 5.43 -1.68 -9.35
C SER A 119 6.89 -1.85 -9.75
N SER A 120 7.34 -1.24 -10.86
CA SER A 120 8.67 -1.48 -11.44
C SER A 120 9.83 -1.01 -10.56
N GLY A 121 9.60 -0.32 -9.47
CA GLY A 121 10.67 0.07 -8.58
C GLY A 121 10.33 1.17 -7.60
N HIS A 122 11.36 1.53 -6.84
CA HIS A 122 11.35 2.59 -5.84
C HIS A 122 12.27 3.72 -6.30
N ARG A 123 12.00 4.94 -5.89
CA ARG A 123 12.81 6.10 -6.23
C ARG A 123 14.26 5.95 -5.75
N THR A 124 15.19 6.38 -6.56
CA THR A 124 16.60 6.52 -6.18
C THR A 124 16.87 7.88 -5.54
N GLY A 125 16.28 8.94 -6.08
CA GLY A 125 16.29 10.29 -5.56
C GLY A 125 14.91 10.95 -5.75
N PHE A 126 14.65 12.07 -5.07
CA PHE A 126 13.34 12.70 -5.14
C PHE A 126 13.11 13.49 -6.44
N THR A 127 14.18 14.07 -6.98
CA THR A 127 14.14 15.00 -8.10
C THR A 127 14.96 14.52 -9.31
N ASP A 128 15.54 13.32 -9.25
CA ASP A 128 16.26 12.78 -10.39
C ASP A 128 15.34 12.44 -11.57
N ASP A 129 15.88 12.49 -12.76
CA ASP A 129 15.12 12.28 -14.00
C ASP A 129 14.45 10.91 -14.03
N HIS A 130 15.10 9.87 -13.52
CA HIS A 130 14.54 8.54 -13.50
C HIS A 130 13.33 8.44 -12.55
N CYS A 131 13.40 9.10 -11.40
CA CYS A 131 12.25 9.22 -10.51
C CYS A 131 11.10 9.97 -11.19
N MET A 132 11.37 11.13 -11.78
CA MET A 132 10.35 11.99 -12.36
C MET A 132 9.72 11.42 -13.62
N TYR A 133 10.49 10.77 -14.49
CA TYR A 133 10.02 10.27 -15.79
C TYR A 133 9.65 8.78 -15.80
N SER A 134 10.03 8.03 -14.78
CA SER A 134 9.71 6.61 -14.65
C SER A 134 8.87 6.33 -13.41
N TYR A 135 9.48 6.27 -12.24
CA TYR A 135 8.82 5.75 -11.03
C TYR A 135 7.59 6.54 -10.58
N ARG A 136 7.57 7.85 -10.77
CA ARG A 136 6.38 8.67 -10.45
C ARG A 136 5.26 8.56 -11.48
N ASN A 137 5.56 7.98 -12.60
CA ASN A 137 4.65 7.88 -13.74
C ASN A 137 3.81 6.61 -13.71
N THR A 138 2.60 6.68 -14.23
CA THR A 138 1.65 5.57 -14.35
C THR A 138 2.25 4.34 -15.04
N ARG A 139 3.18 4.54 -16.00
CA ARG A 139 3.86 3.46 -16.73
C ARG A 139 4.69 2.52 -15.87
N ALA A 140 5.07 2.95 -14.68
CA ALA A 140 5.85 2.16 -13.72
C ALA A 140 4.97 1.30 -12.82
N HIS A 141 3.67 1.35 -13.01
CA HIS A 141 2.68 0.72 -12.15
C HIS A 141 1.69 -0.13 -12.96
N ASN A 142 1.07 -1.09 -12.29
CA ASN A 142 0.00 -1.91 -12.86
C ASN A 142 -1.28 -1.07 -12.93
N SER A 143 -1.35 -0.15 -13.89
CA SER A 143 -2.46 0.76 -14.12
C SER A 143 -2.64 1.02 -15.62
N ILE A 144 -3.68 1.77 -15.98
CA ILE A 144 -4.05 2.03 -17.36
C ILE A 144 -3.33 3.28 -17.88
N LEU A 145 -2.82 3.21 -19.12
CA LEU A 145 -2.38 4.36 -19.90
C LEU A 145 -3.44 4.69 -20.94
N VAL A 146 -3.81 5.95 -21.05
CA VAL A 146 -4.75 6.41 -22.09
C VAL A 146 -3.94 7.09 -23.20
N ASN A 147 -3.98 6.53 -24.42
CA ASN A 147 -3.16 6.98 -25.55
C ASN A 147 -1.66 7.04 -25.22
N GLY A 148 -1.16 6.11 -24.39
CA GLY A 148 0.23 6.10 -23.95
C GLY A 148 0.60 7.21 -22.95
N MET A 149 -0.36 8.07 -22.60
CA MET A 149 -0.15 9.15 -21.63
C MET A 149 -0.36 8.63 -20.21
N THR A 150 0.40 9.21 -19.29
CA THR A 150 0.30 8.92 -17.87
C THR A 150 -0.76 9.81 -17.20
N GLN A 151 -1.15 9.47 -16.01
CA GLN A 151 -2.03 10.29 -15.18
C GLN A 151 -1.35 11.61 -14.78
N LYS A 152 -2.14 12.61 -14.44
CA LYS A 152 -1.66 13.89 -13.91
C LYS A 152 -0.79 13.68 -12.67
N ILE A 153 0.30 14.44 -12.61
CA ILE A 153 1.11 14.56 -11.41
C ILE A 153 0.65 15.80 -10.64
N GLY A 154 0.29 15.63 -9.38
CA GLY A 154 -0.21 16.69 -8.52
C GLY A 154 -1.55 16.33 -7.87
N THR A 155 -2.14 17.28 -7.16
CA THR A 155 -3.43 17.10 -6.47
C THR A 155 -4.59 16.86 -7.42
N GLU A 156 -4.49 17.37 -8.63
CA GLU A 156 -5.54 17.24 -9.65
C GLU A 156 -5.69 15.79 -10.18
N GLY A 157 -4.67 14.98 -10.02
CA GLY A 157 -4.65 13.57 -10.48
C GLY A 157 -5.24 12.60 -9.47
N TYR A 158 -6.39 12.92 -8.89
CA TYR A 158 -7.02 12.12 -7.85
C TYR A 158 -7.99 11.07 -8.38
N GLY A 159 -8.30 10.12 -7.54
CA GLY A 159 -9.32 9.10 -7.73
C GLY A 159 -9.97 8.72 -6.40
N TRP A 160 -10.89 7.78 -6.42
CA TRP A 160 -11.52 7.22 -5.21
C TRP A 160 -12.02 5.81 -5.46
N ILE A 161 -12.43 5.14 -4.39
CA ILE A 161 -13.06 3.81 -4.43
C ILE A 161 -14.55 4.01 -4.08
N PRO A 162 -15.44 4.28 -5.06
CA PRO A 162 -16.83 4.60 -4.78
C PRO A 162 -17.66 3.40 -4.31
N ARG A 163 -17.20 2.19 -4.62
CA ARG A 163 -17.91 0.96 -4.26
C ARG A 163 -16.95 -0.16 -3.95
N TRP A 164 -17.30 -0.94 -2.96
CA TRP A 164 -16.66 -2.20 -2.67
C TRP A 164 -17.64 -3.12 -1.95
N TYR A 165 -17.37 -4.40 -2.03
CA TYR A 165 -18.19 -5.43 -1.40
C TYR A 165 -17.29 -6.59 -0.98
N GLU A 166 -17.63 -7.18 0.14
CA GLU A 166 -17.09 -8.42 0.65
C GLU A 166 -18.21 -9.38 0.95
N GLY A 167 -18.17 -10.57 0.37
CA GLY A 167 -19.06 -11.67 0.64
C GLY A 167 -18.28 -12.97 0.76
N GLU A 168 -18.97 -14.04 1.10
CA GLU A 168 -18.37 -15.35 1.35
C GLU A 168 -17.55 -15.91 0.15
N LYS A 169 -17.99 -15.61 -1.08
CA LYS A 169 -17.39 -16.19 -2.30
C LYS A 169 -16.80 -15.15 -3.23
N ILE A 170 -17.17 -13.90 -3.08
CA ILE A 170 -16.77 -12.82 -3.99
C ILE A 170 -16.50 -11.57 -3.19
N ALA A 171 -15.37 -10.93 -3.49
CA ALA A 171 -15.10 -9.56 -3.10
C ALA A 171 -14.80 -8.74 -4.36
N TYR A 172 -15.20 -7.47 -4.39
CA TYR A 172 -14.83 -6.57 -5.47
C TYR A 172 -14.59 -5.15 -4.95
N MET A 173 -13.80 -4.40 -5.70
CA MET A 173 -13.57 -2.97 -5.50
C MET A 173 -13.67 -2.27 -6.85
N VAL A 174 -14.32 -1.12 -6.86
CA VAL A 174 -14.44 -0.26 -8.05
C VAL A 174 -13.68 1.03 -7.77
N GLY A 175 -12.67 1.31 -8.56
CA GLY A 175 -11.93 2.57 -8.50
C GLY A 175 -12.35 3.50 -9.63
N ASP A 176 -12.57 4.75 -9.32
CA ASP A 176 -12.77 5.82 -10.30
C ASP A 176 -11.53 6.72 -10.32
N ALA A 177 -10.85 6.74 -11.46
CA ALA A 177 -9.67 7.57 -11.73
C ALA A 177 -9.93 8.57 -12.87
N SER A 178 -11.19 8.90 -13.16
CA SER A 178 -11.56 9.78 -14.27
C SER A 178 -10.82 11.12 -14.23
N ASN A 179 -10.66 11.71 -13.05
CA ASN A 179 -9.95 12.99 -12.90
C ASN A 179 -8.44 12.88 -13.12
N ALA A 180 -7.88 11.69 -12.96
CA ALA A 180 -6.46 11.48 -13.18
C ALA A 180 -6.06 11.57 -14.66
N TYR A 181 -6.99 11.34 -15.58
CA TYR A 181 -6.74 11.31 -17.04
C TYR A 181 -7.18 12.60 -17.78
N GLY A 182 -7.53 13.65 -17.09
CA GLY A 182 -7.92 14.89 -17.75
C GLY A 182 -6.76 15.61 -18.46
N LYS A 183 -7.05 16.76 -19.07
CA LYS A 183 -6.09 17.59 -19.79
C LYS A 183 -4.84 17.85 -18.94
N VAL A 184 -3.68 17.45 -19.45
CA VAL A 184 -2.41 17.62 -18.74
C VAL A 184 -1.93 19.05 -18.88
N THR A 185 -1.83 19.76 -17.79
CA THR A 185 -1.36 21.15 -17.74
C THR A 185 0.07 21.29 -17.21
N SER A 186 0.67 20.19 -16.73
CA SER A 186 2.02 20.20 -16.17
C SER A 186 3.09 20.50 -17.23
N PRO A 187 4.03 21.42 -16.97
CA PRO A 187 5.16 21.71 -17.87
C PRO A 187 6.03 20.48 -18.19
N LEU A 188 6.10 19.52 -17.29
CA LEU A 188 6.82 18.26 -17.47
C LEU A 188 6.22 17.41 -18.61
N TRP A 189 4.93 17.53 -18.88
CA TRP A 189 4.23 16.83 -19.93
C TRP A 189 4.38 17.49 -21.28
N LEU A 190 4.37 18.83 -21.31
CA LEU A 190 4.55 19.61 -22.54
C LEU A 190 5.91 19.35 -23.20
N LYS A 191 6.93 19.05 -22.40
CA LYS A 191 8.26 18.66 -22.92
C LYS A 191 8.26 17.29 -23.63
N ARG A 192 7.42 16.35 -23.18
CA ARG A 192 7.37 14.98 -23.76
C ARG A 192 6.46 14.86 -24.97
N GLY A 193 5.37 15.59 -25.04
CA GLY A 193 4.49 15.60 -26.20
C GLY A 193 5.14 16.19 -27.47
N LYS A 194 6.35 16.73 -27.37
CA LYS A 194 7.16 17.20 -28.50
C LYS A 194 8.25 16.20 -28.95
N LEU A 195 8.33 15.04 -28.32
CA LEU A 195 9.35 14.01 -28.58
C LEU A 195 8.77 12.74 -29.24
N SER A 196 7.49 12.78 -29.63
CA SER A 196 6.83 11.72 -30.39
C SER A 196 6.46 12.21 -31.78
#